data_01959546c087f05626e33bd97fb1adaf
#
_entry.id   01959546c087f05626e33bd97fb1adaf
#
_cell.length_a   1.000
_cell.length_b   1.000
_cell.length_c   1.000
_cell.angle_alpha   90.00
_cell.angle_beta   90.00
_cell.angle_gamma   90.00
#
_symmetry.space_group_name_H-M   'P 1'
#
loop_
_entity.id
_entity.type
_entity.pdbx_description
1 polymer ?
#
loop_
_entity_poly.entity_id
_entity_poly.type
_entity_poly.pdbx_seq_one_letter_code
_entity_poly.pdbx_strand_id
1 'polypeptide(L)'
;MDTSPWVHCLGLGLAAVGRPAYITLGRDEDLAAARSVEELEARSHQLLDRAFDLGVRYLDAARSYGYAERFLGSWLAARPGAREQLTIGSKWGYEYVGEWTLDAPLHERKDHSPTVFDRQWPETLEALGTTPDVYLVHSVTPDSPALGDDELLDRLRALAAGGVRVGISTSGPEQFAVVQQALAVPDNPFSAVQSTWNLLERSVGAALAEAHDAGWLVVVKEGVANGRLTAHGAEPGLAQMAALDGQTLDAFALGAVLAQPFVDVVLSGAVTLPQLEQNLAARPPAAVPEGVVEAPAAYWATRSALSWG
;
A
#
# COMPACT_ATOMS: atom_id res chain seq x y z
N MET A 1 -20.04 -15.01 9.03
CA MET A 1 -18.74 -15.63 8.69
C MET A 1 -17.80 -15.28 9.83
N ASP A 2 -17.13 -16.26 10.42
CA ASP A 2 -16.09 -15.96 11.39
C ASP A 2 -14.95 -15.24 10.66
N THR A 3 -14.64 -14.02 11.09
CA THR A 3 -13.51 -13.27 10.55
C THR A 3 -12.21 -13.93 10.96
N SER A 4 -11.22 -13.94 10.05
CA SER A 4 -9.88 -14.44 10.37
C SER A 4 -9.34 -13.75 11.63
N PRO A 5 -8.70 -14.48 12.56
CA PRO A 5 -8.05 -13.84 13.71
C PRO A 5 -6.93 -12.86 13.29
N TRP A 6 -6.50 -12.89 12.02
CA TRP A 6 -5.47 -12.03 11.45
C TRP A 6 -6.02 -10.75 10.79
N VAL A 7 -7.35 -10.53 10.81
CA VAL A 7 -7.97 -9.36 10.15
C VAL A 7 -7.42 -8.03 10.68
N HIS A 8 -6.96 -7.97 11.93
CA HIS A 8 -6.39 -6.77 12.53
C HIS A 8 -5.00 -6.40 11.95
N CYS A 9 -4.30 -7.37 11.31
CA CYS A 9 -3.07 -7.14 10.57
C CYS A 9 -3.32 -6.91 9.06
N LEU A 10 -4.59 -6.88 8.62
CA LEU A 10 -4.96 -6.62 7.23
C LEU A 10 -5.44 -5.18 7.08
N GLY A 11 -4.92 -4.49 6.07
CA GLY A 11 -5.34 -3.15 5.70
C GLY A 11 -5.97 -3.13 4.31
N LEU A 12 -6.74 -2.09 4.00
CA LEU A 12 -7.28 -1.84 2.66
C LEU A 12 -6.55 -0.68 2.01
N GLY A 13 -5.89 -0.94 0.86
CA GLY A 13 -5.28 0.06 0.01
C GLY A 13 -6.25 0.54 -1.07
N LEU A 14 -6.34 1.86 -1.26
CA LEU A 14 -7.26 2.49 -2.21
C LEU A 14 -6.62 2.83 -3.56
N ALA A 15 -5.36 2.46 -3.80
CA ALA A 15 -4.63 2.78 -5.04
C ALA A 15 -5.34 2.29 -6.31
N ALA A 16 -5.92 1.10 -6.25
CA ALA A 16 -6.58 0.47 -7.39
C ALA A 16 -8.01 0.94 -7.63
N VAL A 17 -8.64 1.65 -6.70
CA VAL A 17 -10.02 2.17 -6.82
C VAL A 17 -10.10 3.70 -6.77
N GLY A 18 -9.01 4.38 -6.47
CA GLY A 18 -8.96 5.85 -6.41
C GLY A 18 -8.80 6.54 -7.78
N ARG A 19 -8.47 5.79 -8.84
CA ARG A 19 -8.20 6.30 -10.19
C ARG A 19 -8.53 5.26 -11.28
N PRO A 20 -8.76 5.67 -12.55
CA PRO A 20 -9.20 4.77 -13.61
C PRO A 20 -8.13 3.77 -14.05
N ALA A 21 -6.84 4.13 -14.03
CA ALA A 21 -5.71 3.28 -14.41
C ALA A 21 -4.85 2.89 -13.21
N TYR A 22 -4.44 1.62 -13.12
CA TYR A 22 -3.52 1.13 -12.09
C TYR A 22 -2.69 -0.06 -12.61
N ILE A 23 -1.45 -0.17 -12.16
CA ILE A 23 -0.50 -1.19 -12.59
C ILE A 23 -0.77 -2.53 -11.88
N THR A 24 -1.65 -3.37 -12.46
CA THR A 24 -1.97 -4.70 -11.94
C THR A 24 -2.63 -5.58 -13.00
N LEU A 25 -2.45 -6.90 -12.90
CA LEU A 25 -3.10 -7.87 -13.77
C LEU A 25 -4.59 -8.05 -13.41
N GLY A 26 -5.42 -8.27 -14.43
CA GLY A 26 -6.84 -8.66 -14.29
C GLY A 26 -7.79 -7.54 -13.92
N ARG A 27 -7.31 -6.31 -13.65
CA ARG A 27 -8.16 -5.21 -13.22
C ARG A 27 -9.22 -4.81 -14.25
N ASP A 28 -8.92 -4.92 -15.53
CA ASP A 28 -9.86 -4.62 -16.61
C ASP A 28 -11.05 -5.59 -16.62
N GLU A 29 -10.81 -6.85 -16.23
CA GLU A 29 -11.86 -7.85 -16.08
C GLU A 29 -12.71 -7.58 -14.83
N ASP A 30 -12.07 -7.16 -13.73
CA ASP A 30 -12.70 -6.94 -12.42
C ASP A 30 -13.52 -5.64 -12.37
N LEU A 31 -13.09 -4.58 -13.04
CA LEU A 31 -13.76 -3.27 -13.01
C LEU A 31 -14.64 -2.99 -14.22
N ALA A 32 -14.56 -3.79 -15.26
CA ALA A 32 -15.26 -3.56 -16.53
C ALA A 32 -15.04 -2.13 -17.08
N ALA A 33 -16.04 -1.56 -17.80
CA ALA A 33 -15.94 -0.23 -18.40
C ALA A 33 -16.34 0.92 -17.43
N ALA A 34 -16.85 0.58 -16.24
CA ALA A 34 -17.40 1.56 -15.29
C ALA A 34 -16.28 2.17 -14.42
N ARG A 35 -15.68 3.28 -14.89
CA ARG A 35 -14.56 3.97 -14.23
C ARG A 35 -14.74 5.48 -14.16
N SER A 36 -15.99 5.96 -14.17
CA SER A 36 -16.27 7.35 -13.84
C SER A 36 -15.88 7.64 -12.38
N VAL A 37 -15.75 8.91 -12.05
CA VAL A 37 -15.43 9.33 -10.67
C VAL A 37 -16.48 8.80 -9.69
N GLU A 38 -17.76 8.95 -10.04
CA GLU A 38 -18.92 8.56 -9.23
C GLU A 38 -18.97 7.03 -9.03
N GLU A 39 -18.68 6.26 -10.07
CA GLU A 39 -18.66 4.79 -9.99
C GLU A 39 -17.53 4.27 -9.15
N LEU A 40 -16.32 4.86 -9.26
CA LEU A 40 -15.18 4.49 -8.42
C LEU A 40 -15.36 4.96 -6.98
N GLU A 41 -15.98 6.11 -6.73
CA GLU A 41 -16.35 6.55 -5.39
C GLU A 41 -17.33 5.57 -4.74
N ALA A 42 -18.42 5.23 -5.43
CA ALA A 42 -19.41 4.29 -4.93
C ALA A 42 -18.80 2.91 -4.64
N ARG A 43 -17.92 2.42 -5.51
CA ARG A 43 -17.18 1.17 -5.31
C ARG A 43 -16.23 1.26 -4.11
N SER A 44 -15.49 2.35 -3.99
CA SER A 44 -14.60 2.59 -2.83
C SER A 44 -15.40 2.56 -1.53
N HIS A 45 -16.57 3.20 -1.48
CA HIS A 45 -17.45 3.18 -0.31
C HIS A 45 -17.94 1.78 0.02
N GLN A 46 -18.35 0.97 -0.98
CA GLN A 46 -18.76 -0.43 -0.76
C GLN A 46 -17.63 -1.27 -0.17
N LEU A 47 -16.39 -1.11 -0.68
CA LEU A 47 -15.22 -1.82 -0.16
C LEU A 47 -14.87 -1.36 1.26
N LEU A 48 -14.90 -0.05 1.52
CA LEU A 48 -14.64 0.53 2.84
C LEU A 48 -15.68 0.06 3.86
N ASP A 49 -16.97 0.06 3.49
CA ASP A 49 -18.05 -0.47 4.33
C ASP A 49 -17.78 -1.92 4.70
N ARG A 50 -17.52 -2.74 3.69
CA ARG A 50 -17.33 -4.17 3.91
C ARG A 50 -16.05 -4.46 4.71
N ALA A 51 -14.95 -3.77 4.41
CA ALA A 51 -13.70 -3.91 5.16
C ALA A 51 -13.87 -3.53 6.64
N PHE A 52 -14.52 -2.40 6.91
CA PHE A 52 -14.79 -1.92 8.26
C PHE A 52 -15.68 -2.89 9.05
N ASP A 53 -16.76 -3.39 8.44
CA ASP A 53 -17.68 -4.35 9.03
C ASP A 53 -17.02 -5.70 9.34
N LEU A 54 -16.03 -6.09 8.51
CA LEU A 54 -15.23 -7.31 8.71
C LEU A 54 -14.06 -7.13 9.71
N GLY A 55 -13.83 -5.92 10.22
CA GLY A 55 -12.83 -5.67 11.26
C GLY A 55 -11.51 -5.07 10.78
N VAL A 56 -11.37 -4.70 9.51
CA VAL A 56 -10.21 -3.93 9.03
C VAL A 56 -10.17 -2.57 9.73
N ARG A 57 -8.96 -2.17 10.18
CA ARG A 57 -8.76 -0.91 10.91
C ARG A 57 -7.63 -0.07 10.34
N TYR A 58 -6.91 -0.52 9.33
CA TYR A 58 -5.91 0.26 8.61
C TYR A 58 -6.37 0.55 7.17
N LEU A 59 -6.42 1.83 6.80
CA LEU A 59 -6.79 2.29 5.46
C LEU A 59 -5.65 3.08 4.85
N ASP A 60 -5.33 2.82 3.58
CA ASP A 60 -4.16 3.39 2.90
C ASP A 60 -4.55 4.15 1.64
N ALA A 61 -4.19 5.43 1.59
CA ALA A 61 -4.38 6.31 0.46
C ALA A 61 -3.05 6.97 0.02
N ALA A 62 -3.09 7.87 -0.95
CA ALA A 62 -1.99 8.76 -1.33
C ALA A 62 -2.51 9.89 -2.22
N ARG A 63 -1.77 11.02 -2.25
CA ARG A 63 -2.02 12.15 -3.16
C ARG A 63 -2.06 11.73 -4.63
N SER A 64 -1.21 10.79 -5.04
CA SER A 64 -1.16 10.32 -6.43
C SER A 64 -2.19 9.25 -6.79
N TYR A 65 -3.01 8.79 -5.86
CA TYR A 65 -4.04 7.79 -6.15
C TYR A 65 -5.35 8.42 -6.67
N GLY A 66 -5.26 9.43 -7.51
CA GLY A 66 -6.41 10.12 -8.06
C GLY A 66 -7.27 10.77 -6.97
N TYR A 67 -8.47 10.25 -6.76
CA TYR A 67 -9.39 10.77 -5.73
C TYR A 67 -9.50 9.87 -4.48
N ALA A 68 -8.56 8.96 -4.25
CA ALA A 68 -8.62 8.03 -3.11
C ALA A 68 -8.79 8.72 -1.76
N GLU A 69 -8.05 9.82 -1.49
CA GLU A 69 -8.19 10.59 -0.25
C GLU A 69 -9.58 11.23 -0.15
N ARG A 70 -10.10 11.80 -1.24
CA ARG A 70 -11.44 12.38 -1.28
C ARG A 70 -12.54 11.34 -1.06
N PHE A 71 -12.42 10.16 -1.68
CA PHE A 71 -13.36 9.06 -1.49
C PHE A 71 -13.35 8.54 -0.05
N LEU A 72 -12.16 8.45 0.57
CA LEU A 72 -12.06 8.11 1.97
C LEU A 72 -12.66 9.20 2.87
N GLY A 73 -12.39 10.48 2.59
CA GLY A 73 -12.93 11.61 3.32
C GLY A 73 -14.45 11.68 3.28
N SER A 74 -15.07 11.52 2.08
CA SER A 74 -16.52 11.49 1.93
C SER A 74 -17.16 10.29 2.64
N TRP A 75 -16.49 9.14 2.64
CA TRP A 75 -16.95 7.96 3.39
C TRP A 75 -16.91 8.20 4.91
N LEU A 76 -15.82 8.79 5.42
CA LEU A 76 -15.69 9.14 6.85
C LEU A 76 -16.77 10.14 7.29
N ALA A 77 -17.02 11.17 6.46
CA ALA A 77 -18.06 12.16 6.74
C ALA A 77 -19.47 11.53 6.84
N ALA A 78 -19.72 10.48 6.07
CA ALA A 78 -20.99 9.74 6.10
C ALA A 78 -21.10 8.73 7.27
N ARG A 79 -20.00 8.49 8.04
CA ARG A 79 -19.93 7.49 9.10
C ARG A 79 -19.37 8.07 10.41
N PRO A 80 -20.15 8.84 11.16
CA PRO A 80 -19.72 9.38 12.45
C PRO A 80 -19.27 8.25 13.39
N GLY A 81 -18.10 8.41 14.03
CA GLY A 81 -17.50 7.44 14.94
C GLY A 81 -16.63 6.35 14.28
N ALA A 82 -16.53 6.34 12.95
CA ALA A 82 -15.60 5.42 12.27
C ALA A 82 -14.14 5.88 12.39
N ARG A 83 -13.90 7.21 12.32
CA ARG A 83 -12.53 7.79 12.35
C ARG A 83 -11.73 7.37 13.60
N GLU A 84 -12.37 7.36 14.74
CA GLU A 84 -11.75 7.03 16.03
C GLU A 84 -11.34 5.55 16.17
N GLN A 85 -11.84 4.71 15.27
CA GLN A 85 -11.56 3.28 15.24
C GLN A 85 -10.53 2.91 14.17
N LEU A 86 -10.04 3.89 13.40
CA LEU A 86 -9.20 3.66 12.23
C LEU A 86 -7.82 4.26 12.38
N THR A 87 -6.83 3.58 11.82
CA THR A 87 -5.53 4.14 11.46
C THR A 87 -5.56 4.47 9.97
N ILE A 88 -5.37 5.73 9.63
CA ILE A 88 -5.37 6.22 8.25
C ILE A 88 -3.96 6.58 7.85
N GLY A 89 -3.45 5.88 6.81
CA GLY A 89 -2.19 6.20 6.14
C GLY A 89 -2.43 6.97 4.85
N SER A 90 -1.62 8.01 4.60
CA SER A 90 -1.52 8.64 3.30
C SER A 90 -0.06 8.94 2.93
N LYS A 91 0.17 9.41 1.70
CA LYS A 91 1.51 9.62 1.16
C LYS A 91 1.55 10.86 0.27
N TRP A 92 2.72 11.50 0.22
CA TRP A 92 2.99 12.68 -0.57
C TRP A 92 4.27 12.52 -1.41
N GLY A 93 4.53 13.44 -2.32
CA GLY A 93 5.74 13.41 -3.16
C GLY A 93 5.53 12.80 -4.54
N TYR A 94 4.29 12.45 -4.86
CA TYR A 94 3.83 12.17 -6.21
C TYR A 94 2.56 12.96 -6.49
N GLU A 95 2.40 13.42 -7.72
CA GLU A 95 1.23 14.11 -8.22
C GLU A 95 0.56 13.24 -9.28
N TYR A 96 -0.75 13.04 -9.18
CA TYR A 96 -1.52 12.39 -10.23
C TYR A 96 -1.71 13.36 -11.40
N VAL A 97 -1.22 12.98 -12.58
CA VAL A 97 -1.26 13.78 -13.80
C VAL A 97 -1.96 13.06 -14.97
N GLY A 98 -2.64 11.95 -14.68
CA GLY A 98 -3.29 11.10 -15.68
C GLY A 98 -4.63 11.61 -16.21
N GLU A 99 -5.10 12.80 -15.80
CA GLU A 99 -6.33 13.47 -16.29
C GLU A 99 -7.56 12.55 -16.36
N TRP A 100 -7.66 11.58 -15.46
CA TRP A 100 -8.72 10.56 -15.38
C TRP A 100 -8.87 9.69 -16.63
N THR A 101 -7.77 9.45 -17.38
CA THR A 101 -7.74 8.61 -18.57
C THR A 101 -6.98 7.32 -18.34
N LEU A 102 -7.26 6.27 -19.14
CA LEU A 102 -6.52 5.00 -19.12
C LEU A 102 -5.18 5.12 -19.86
N ASP A 103 -5.16 5.90 -20.96
CA ASP A 103 -4.05 5.99 -21.91
C ASP A 103 -3.18 7.23 -21.67
N ALA A 104 -3.10 7.73 -20.44
CA ALA A 104 -2.25 8.87 -20.14
C ALA A 104 -0.77 8.53 -20.44
N PRO A 105 -0.03 9.43 -21.12
CA PRO A 105 1.41 9.22 -21.39
C PRO A 105 2.24 9.21 -20.10
N LEU A 106 1.72 9.80 -19.03
CA LEU A 106 2.29 9.83 -17.70
C LEU A 106 1.14 9.86 -16.69
N HIS A 107 1.09 8.90 -15.78
CA HIS A 107 0.05 8.86 -14.73
C HIS A 107 0.45 9.60 -13.46
N GLU A 108 1.75 9.62 -13.15
CA GLU A 108 2.28 10.19 -11.91
C GLU A 108 3.59 10.93 -12.15
N ARG A 109 3.78 12.06 -11.49
CA ARG A 109 5.04 12.81 -11.48
C ARG A 109 5.60 12.83 -10.06
N LYS A 110 6.84 12.35 -9.89
CA LYS A 110 7.57 12.30 -8.62
C LYS A 110 8.26 13.64 -8.35
N ASP A 111 8.05 14.17 -7.16
CA ASP A 111 8.77 15.34 -6.64
C ASP A 111 8.75 15.32 -5.11
N HIS A 112 9.92 15.09 -4.49
CA HIS A 112 10.08 15.04 -3.04
C HIS A 112 10.65 16.35 -2.47
N SER A 113 10.44 17.49 -3.14
CA SER A 113 10.90 18.78 -2.65
C SER A 113 10.09 19.28 -1.44
N PRO A 114 10.69 20.13 -0.58
CA PRO A 114 9.97 20.82 0.49
C PRO A 114 8.75 21.60 -0.01
N THR A 115 8.84 22.22 -1.18
CA THR A 115 7.73 22.97 -1.81
C THR A 115 6.53 22.08 -2.10
N VAL A 116 6.76 20.85 -2.59
CA VAL A 116 5.67 19.89 -2.83
C VAL A 116 5.07 19.39 -1.53
N PHE A 117 5.89 19.16 -0.50
CA PHE A 117 5.38 18.82 0.83
C PHE A 117 4.46 19.93 1.38
N ASP A 118 4.92 21.19 1.35
CA ASP A 118 4.17 22.35 1.86
C ASP A 118 2.82 22.54 1.12
N ARG A 119 2.75 22.18 -0.15
CA ARG A 119 1.52 22.18 -0.94
C ARG A 119 0.63 20.96 -0.62
N GLN A 120 1.20 19.75 -0.64
CA GLN A 120 0.42 18.52 -0.56
C GLN A 120 -0.11 18.20 0.86
N TRP A 121 0.58 18.66 1.91
CA TRP A 121 0.09 18.45 3.27
C TRP A 121 -1.29 19.07 3.53
N PRO A 122 -1.53 20.38 3.28
CA PRO A 122 -2.88 20.95 3.43
C PRO A 122 -3.90 20.34 2.46
N GLU A 123 -3.51 19.98 1.23
CA GLU A 123 -4.38 19.28 0.27
C GLU A 123 -4.85 17.92 0.81
N THR A 124 -3.97 17.16 1.48
CA THR A 124 -4.31 15.89 2.15
C THR A 124 -5.32 16.10 3.26
N LEU A 125 -5.10 17.11 4.12
CA LEU A 125 -6.04 17.44 5.21
C LEU A 125 -7.42 17.82 4.68
N GLU A 126 -7.48 18.62 3.63
CA GLU A 126 -8.74 19.01 2.98
C GLU A 126 -9.45 17.80 2.37
N ALA A 127 -8.73 16.95 1.61
CA ALA A 127 -9.30 15.82 0.91
C ALA A 127 -9.82 14.74 1.89
N LEU A 128 -9.09 14.45 2.96
CA LEU A 128 -9.48 13.49 4.00
C LEU A 128 -10.52 14.06 4.98
N GLY A 129 -10.59 15.38 5.14
CA GLY A 129 -11.39 16.04 6.19
C GLY A 129 -10.89 15.74 7.61
N THR A 130 -9.71 15.15 7.75
CA THR A 130 -9.06 14.76 9.02
C THR A 130 -7.55 14.65 8.86
N THR A 131 -6.82 14.68 9.97
CA THR A 131 -5.38 14.40 9.98
C THR A 131 -5.15 12.89 9.82
N PRO A 132 -4.32 12.43 8.87
CA PRO A 132 -3.90 11.03 8.81
C PRO A 132 -3.02 10.67 10.01
N ASP A 133 -3.09 9.41 10.45
CA ASP A 133 -2.24 8.91 11.55
C ASP A 133 -0.82 8.62 11.07
N VAL A 134 -0.67 8.24 9.79
CA VAL A 134 0.60 7.90 9.13
C VAL A 134 0.74 8.71 7.85
N TYR A 135 1.86 9.41 7.67
CA TYR A 135 2.13 10.19 6.47
C TYR A 135 3.51 9.87 5.91
N LEU A 136 3.55 9.29 4.71
CA LEU A 136 4.76 8.71 4.14
C LEU A 136 5.30 9.54 2.99
N VAL A 137 6.63 9.67 2.87
CA VAL A 137 7.28 10.04 1.62
C VAL A 137 7.09 8.91 0.63
N HIS A 138 6.45 9.17 -0.52
CA HIS A 138 5.96 8.16 -1.44
C HIS A 138 7.06 7.61 -2.35
N SER A 139 7.32 6.29 -2.30
CA SER A 139 8.24 5.57 -3.19
C SER A 139 9.65 6.17 -3.24
N VAL A 140 10.27 6.30 -2.08
CA VAL A 140 11.67 6.71 -1.95
C VAL A 140 12.58 5.71 -2.66
N THR A 141 13.50 6.21 -3.45
CA THR A 141 14.53 5.47 -4.21
C THR A 141 15.89 6.07 -3.91
N PRO A 142 17.03 5.45 -4.23
CA PRO A 142 18.36 5.97 -3.89
C PRO A 142 18.66 7.38 -4.42
N ASP A 143 17.99 7.76 -5.51
CA ASP A 143 18.11 9.11 -6.13
C ASP A 143 17.18 10.15 -5.51
N SER A 144 16.33 9.75 -4.55
CA SER A 144 15.44 10.69 -3.87
C SER A 144 16.19 11.59 -2.89
N PRO A 145 15.96 12.92 -2.89
CA PRO A 145 16.58 13.82 -1.92
C PRO A 145 15.98 13.67 -0.50
N ALA A 146 14.88 12.98 -0.35
CA ALA A 146 14.05 13.00 0.88
C ALA A 146 14.77 12.57 2.16
N LEU A 147 15.84 11.75 2.06
CA LEU A 147 16.59 11.28 3.21
C LEU A 147 17.80 12.14 3.56
N GLY A 148 18.12 13.15 2.74
CA GLY A 148 19.31 14.01 2.90
C GLY A 148 19.02 15.51 2.76
N ASP A 149 17.79 15.91 2.52
CA ASP A 149 17.39 17.32 2.45
C ASP A 149 17.02 17.81 3.86
N ASP A 150 17.90 18.61 4.46
CA ASP A 150 17.73 19.11 5.82
C ASP A 150 16.44 19.94 5.98
N GLU A 151 16.10 20.76 4.98
CA GLU A 151 14.91 21.61 5.00
C GLU A 151 13.64 20.74 5.02
N LEU A 152 13.60 19.65 4.25
CA LEU A 152 12.51 18.70 4.27
C LEU A 152 12.47 17.92 5.58
N LEU A 153 13.62 17.43 6.07
CA LEU A 153 13.71 16.70 7.32
C LEU A 153 13.21 17.51 8.51
N ASP A 154 13.47 18.83 8.53
CA ASP A 154 12.95 19.73 9.58
C ASP A 154 11.41 19.83 9.53
N ARG A 155 10.80 19.88 8.33
CA ARG A 155 9.33 19.82 8.20
C ARG A 155 8.76 18.51 8.70
N LEU A 156 9.42 17.40 8.37
CA LEU A 156 9.00 16.07 8.79
C LEU A 156 9.13 15.90 10.30
N ARG A 157 10.19 16.44 10.94
CA ARG A 157 10.34 16.50 12.41
C ARG A 157 9.23 17.30 13.06
N ALA A 158 8.89 18.46 12.48
CA ALA A 158 7.79 19.29 12.99
C ALA A 158 6.44 18.55 12.88
N LEU A 159 6.20 17.82 11.78
CA LEU A 159 5.01 17.02 11.60
C LEU A 159 4.94 15.86 12.62
N ALA A 160 6.05 15.16 12.83
CA ALA A 160 6.16 14.08 13.81
C ALA A 160 5.92 14.60 15.25
N ALA A 161 6.48 15.77 15.61
CA ALA A 161 6.23 16.42 16.88
C ALA A 161 4.75 16.83 17.07
N GLY A 162 4.02 17.04 15.97
CA GLY A 162 2.57 17.27 15.95
C GLY A 162 1.73 16.00 16.16
N GLY A 163 2.35 14.81 16.30
CA GLY A 163 1.68 13.56 16.61
C GLY A 163 1.34 12.68 15.39
N VAL A 164 1.75 13.10 14.18
CA VAL A 164 1.62 12.27 12.97
C VAL A 164 2.81 11.31 12.90
N ARG A 165 2.56 10.02 12.68
CA ARG A 165 3.63 9.06 12.41
C ARG A 165 4.18 9.28 11.01
N VAL A 166 5.38 9.83 10.93
CA VAL A 166 6.07 10.09 9.66
C VAL A 166 6.87 8.86 9.23
N GLY A 167 6.94 8.61 7.94
CA GLY A 167 7.71 7.49 7.42
C GLY A 167 8.01 7.60 5.93
N ILE A 168 8.45 6.49 5.37
CA ILE A 168 8.73 6.35 3.94
C ILE A 168 7.95 5.18 3.34
N SER A 169 7.58 5.26 2.07
CA SER A 169 7.37 4.05 1.28
C SER A 169 8.53 3.89 0.28
N THR A 170 8.82 2.65 -0.10
CA THR A 170 9.93 2.34 -1.01
C THR A 170 9.44 1.76 -2.32
N SER A 171 10.27 1.81 -3.36
CA SER A 171 10.03 1.18 -4.66
C SER A 171 11.38 0.87 -5.33
N GLY A 172 11.41 -0.21 -6.11
CA GLY A 172 12.59 -0.60 -6.86
C GLY A 172 13.49 -1.65 -6.18
N PRO A 173 14.47 -2.19 -6.92
CA PRO A 173 15.29 -3.32 -6.46
C PRO A 173 16.21 -2.98 -5.28
N GLU A 174 16.41 -1.70 -4.98
CA GLU A 174 17.31 -1.22 -3.92
C GLU A 174 16.54 -0.82 -2.64
N GLN A 175 15.27 -1.24 -2.50
CA GLN A 175 14.45 -0.90 -1.34
C GLN A 175 15.09 -1.26 0.00
N PHE A 176 15.91 -2.34 0.06
CA PHE A 176 16.71 -2.68 1.25
C PHE A 176 17.63 -1.52 1.65
N ALA A 177 18.46 -1.03 0.72
CA ALA A 177 19.41 0.04 0.99
C ALA A 177 18.70 1.35 1.38
N VAL A 178 17.55 1.64 0.78
CA VAL A 178 16.74 2.82 1.11
C VAL A 178 16.20 2.75 2.55
N VAL A 179 15.72 1.59 3.00
CA VAL A 179 15.27 1.43 4.40
C VAL A 179 16.44 1.58 5.37
N GLN A 180 17.62 1.00 5.06
CA GLN A 180 18.83 1.17 5.87
C GLN A 180 19.26 2.64 5.97
N GLN A 181 19.21 3.37 4.84
CA GLN A 181 19.48 4.81 4.83
C GLN A 181 18.49 5.57 5.72
N ALA A 182 17.20 5.27 5.62
CA ALA A 182 16.18 5.93 6.42
C ALA A 182 16.36 5.66 7.92
N LEU A 183 16.74 4.45 8.31
CA LEU A 183 17.06 4.11 9.71
C LEU A 183 18.26 4.90 10.25
N ALA A 184 19.22 5.23 9.39
CA ALA A 184 20.45 5.92 9.76
C ALA A 184 20.34 7.46 9.75
N VAL A 185 19.18 8.04 9.43
CA VAL A 185 18.98 9.50 9.41
C VAL A 185 19.22 10.09 10.81
N PRO A 186 20.09 11.10 10.98
CA PRO A 186 20.29 11.79 12.26
C PRO A 186 19.00 12.47 12.75
N ASP A 187 18.76 12.46 14.05
CA ASP A 187 17.53 13.02 14.66
C ASP A 187 16.28 12.59 13.87
N ASN A 188 16.18 11.30 13.68
CA ASN A 188 15.30 10.61 12.75
C ASN A 188 13.83 10.95 12.97
N PRO A 189 13.11 11.56 12.02
CA PRO A 189 11.68 11.80 12.13
C PRO A 189 10.85 10.56 11.81
N PHE A 190 11.46 9.53 11.20
CA PHE A 190 10.73 8.38 10.68
C PHE A 190 10.43 7.35 11.76
N SER A 191 9.22 6.84 11.74
CA SER A 191 8.73 5.78 12.62
C SER A 191 7.76 4.83 11.92
N ALA A 192 7.73 4.87 10.57
CA ALA A 192 6.95 3.96 9.74
C ALA A 192 7.65 3.68 8.42
N VAL A 193 7.46 2.48 7.90
CA VAL A 193 7.92 2.07 6.57
C VAL A 193 6.85 1.28 5.84
N GLN A 194 6.67 1.56 4.55
CA GLN A 194 5.82 0.77 3.66
C GLN A 194 6.63 0.27 2.46
N SER A 195 6.85 -1.04 2.36
CA SER A 195 7.68 -1.65 1.33
C SER A 195 7.00 -2.83 0.64
N THR A 196 7.49 -3.20 -0.54
CA THR A 196 7.05 -4.39 -1.24
C THR A 196 7.75 -5.62 -0.65
N TRP A 197 6.96 -6.55 -0.11
CA TRP A 197 7.39 -7.89 0.24
C TRP A 197 6.30 -8.90 -0.16
N ASN A 198 6.65 -9.93 -0.90
CA ASN A 198 5.74 -11.01 -1.28
C ASN A 198 6.54 -12.30 -1.58
N LEU A 199 5.85 -13.36 -1.99
CA LEU A 199 6.49 -14.65 -2.26
C LEU A 199 7.60 -14.61 -3.31
N LEU A 200 7.55 -13.66 -4.26
CA LEU A 200 8.50 -13.51 -5.35
C LEU A 200 9.62 -12.49 -5.05
N GLU A 201 9.35 -11.48 -4.21
CA GLU A 201 10.28 -10.39 -3.87
C GLU A 201 10.39 -10.26 -2.34
N ARG A 202 11.55 -10.65 -1.79
CA ARG A 202 11.78 -10.69 -0.33
C ARG A 202 12.99 -9.89 0.11
N SER A 203 13.67 -9.22 -0.82
CA SER A 203 14.99 -8.63 -0.58
C SER A 203 15.02 -7.61 0.56
N VAL A 204 13.90 -6.92 0.82
CA VAL A 204 13.80 -5.90 1.88
C VAL A 204 13.59 -6.50 3.27
N GLY A 205 13.31 -7.81 3.39
CA GLY A 205 12.86 -8.42 4.64
C GLY A 205 13.75 -8.17 5.84
N ALA A 206 15.08 -8.27 5.69
CA ALA A 206 16.01 -8.01 6.81
C ALA A 206 15.96 -6.54 7.26
N ALA A 207 15.88 -5.57 6.34
CA ALA A 207 15.76 -4.15 6.71
C ALA A 207 14.41 -3.83 7.36
N LEU A 208 13.32 -4.52 6.95
CA LEU A 208 12.02 -4.38 7.62
C LEU A 208 12.06 -4.96 9.04
N ALA A 209 12.77 -6.06 9.27
CA ALA A 209 12.96 -6.60 10.61
C ALA A 209 13.71 -5.61 11.51
N GLU A 210 14.78 -4.98 11.01
CA GLU A 210 15.52 -3.95 11.74
C GLU A 210 14.64 -2.73 12.04
N ALA A 211 13.80 -2.29 11.08
CA ALA A 211 12.87 -1.20 11.30
C ALA A 211 11.81 -1.54 12.36
N HIS A 212 11.27 -2.77 12.32
CA HIS A 212 10.33 -3.28 13.33
C HIS A 212 10.98 -3.34 14.72
N ASP A 213 12.21 -3.86 14.82
CA ASP A 213 12.96 -3.92 16.08
C ASP A 213 13.29 -2.52 16.64
N ALA A 214 13.42 -1.51 15.75
CA ALA A 214 13.55 -0.10 16.12
C ALA A 214 12.21 0.56 16.51
N GLY A 215 11.10 -0.18 16.51
CA GLY A 215 9.75 0.30 16.89
C GLY A 215 9.01 1.02 15.77
N TRP A 216 9.44 0.87 14.52
CA TRP A 216 8.69 1.43 13.38
C TRP A 216 7.45 0.58 13.06
N LEU A 217 6.40 1.24 12.60
CA LEU A 217 5.26 0.57 11.98
C LEU A 217 5.68 0.03 10.61
N VAL A 218 5.58 -1.28 10.42
CA VAL A 218 5.91 -1.93 9.16
C VAL A 218 4.64 -2.30 8.41
N VAL A 219 4.43 -1.65 7.27
CA VAL A 219 3.32 -1.91 6.35
C VAL A 219 3.86 -2.59 5.09
N VAL A 220 3.30 -3.73 4.73
CA VAL A 220 3.66 -4.42 3.49
C VAL A 220 2.62 -4.13 2.41
N LYS A 221 3.09 -3.67 1.26
CA LYS A 221 2.31 -3.48 0.04
C LYS A 221 2.68 -4.52 -1.03
N GLU A 222 1.85 -4.62 -2.06
CA GLU A 222 2.05 -5.53 -3.20
C GLU A 222 2.23 -7.01 -2.78
N GLY A 223 1.56 -7.42 -1.70
CA GLY A 223 1.63 -8.79 -1.18
C GLY A 223 1.16 -9.86 -2.19
N VAL A 224 0.35 -9.48 -3.18
CA VAL A 224 -0.07 -10.33 -4.31
C VAL A 224 0.70 -10.03 -5.61
N ALA A 225 1.85 -9.36 -5.53
CA ALA A 225 2.75 -9.06 -6.66
C ALA A 225 2.02 -8.45 -7.88
N ASN A 226 1.19 -7.41 -7.65
CA ASN A 226 0.40 -6.74 -8.70
C ASN A 226 -0.46 -7.71 -9.54
N GLY A 227 -1.11 -8.67 -8.89
CA GLY A 227 -1.99 -9.65 -9.51
C GLY A 227 -1.29 -10.92 -9.99
N ARG A 228 0.05 -11.00 -10.00
CA ARG A 228 0.77 -12.22 -10.39
C ARG A 228 0.49 -13.39 -9.45
N LEU A 229 0.23 -13.13 -8.18
CA LEU A 229 -0.12 -14.11 -7.15
C LEU A 229 -1.63 -14.15 -6.88
N THR A 230 -2.42 -14.08 -7.95
CA THR A 230 -3.88 -14.22 -7.95
C THR A 230 -4.31 -15.20 -9.05
N ALA A 231 -5.61 -15.40 -9.24
CA ALA A 231 -6.14 -16.20 -10.34
C ALA A 231 -5.80 -15.64 -11.74
N HIS A 232 -5.44 -14.36 -11.86
CA HIS A 232 -5.01 -13.71 -13.11
C HIS A 232 -3.52 -13.96 -13.42
N GLY A 233 -2.75 -14.46 -12.47
CA GLY A 233 -1.33 -14.75 -12.64
C GLY A 233 -1.05 -16.15 -13.17
N ALA A 234 0.20 -16.38 -13.61
CA ALA A 234 0.64 -17.65 -14.18
C ALA A 234 1.63 -18.40 -13.25
N GLU A 235 1.22 -18.61 -11.99
CA GLU A 235 2.06 -19.28 -10.97
C GLU A 235 1.42 -20.62 -10.52
N PRO A 236 1.35 -21.65 -11.45
CA PRO A 236 0.60 -22.88 -11.19
C PRO A 236 1.13 -23.68 -10.00
N GLY A 237 2.43 -23.66 -9.75
CA GLY A 237 3.04 -24.32 -8.58
C GLY A 237 2.57 -23.73 -7.27
N LEU A 238 2.52 -22.40 -7.17
CA LEU A 238 2.01 -21.69 -5.99
C LEU A 238 0.49 -21.87 -5.85
N ALA A 239 -0.25 -21.86 -6.95
CA ALA A 239 -1.70 -22.11 -6.91
C ALA A 239 -2.02 -23.52 -6.38
N GLN A 240 -1.23 -24.53 -6.75
CA GLN A 240 -1.37 -25.89 -6.21
C GLN A 240 -1.06 -25.93 -4.70
N MET A 241 0.01 -25.25 -4.27
CA MET A 241 0.36 -25.17 -2.84
C MET A 241 -0.74 -24.47 -2.02
N ALA A 242 -1.27 -23.37 -2.52
CA ALA A 242 -2.38 -22.66 -1.89
C ALA A 242 -3.63 -23.57 -1.75
N ALA A 243 -3.97 -24.31 -2.80
CA ALA A 243 -5.09 -25.24 -2.79
C ALA A 243 -4.89 -26.40 -1.78
N LEU A 244 -3.67 -26.93 -1.66
CA LEU A 244 -3.34 -27.95 -0.65
C LEU A 244 -3.42 -27.40 0.78
N ASP A 245 -3.13 -26.10 0.98
CA ASP A 245 -3.30 -25.40 2.26
C ASP A 245 -4.77 -24.96 2.49
N GLY A 246 -5.68 -25.18 1.54
CA GLY A 246 -7.10 -24.81 1.63
C GLY A 246 -7.33 -23.29 1.55
N GLN A 247 -6.48 -22.55 0.83
CA GLN A 247 -6.59 -21.13 0.57
C GLN A 247 -6.66 -20.84 -0.95
N THR A 248 -7.19 -19.68 -1.33
CA THR A 248 -6.97 -19.12 -2.67
C THR A 248 -5.53 -18.64 -2.80
N LEU A 249 -5.00 -18.46 -4.02
CA LEU A 249 -3.61 -18.06 -4.22
C LEU A 249 -3.32 -16.67 -3.62
N ASP A 250 -4.22 -15.73 -3.75
CA ASP A 250 -4.12 -14.39 -3.16
C ASP A 250 -4.14 -14.43 -1.62
N ALA A 251 -5.05 -15.18 -1.01
CA ALA A 251 -5.09 -15.38 0.43
C ALA A 251 -3.82 -16.07 0.95
N PHE A 252 -3.32 -17.09 0.23
CA PHE A 252 -2.07 -17.78 0.55
C PHE A 252 -0.85 -16.82 0.48
N ALA A 253 -0.80 -15.99 -0.56
CA ALA A 253 0.27 -15.00 -0.72
C ALA A 253 0.26 -13.96 0.42
N LEU A 254 -0.91 -13.40 0.75
CA LEU A 254 -1.06 -12.49 1.88
C LEU A 254 -0.78 -13.19 3.22
N GLY A 255 -1.19 -14.45 3.36
CA GLY A 255 -0.88 -15.29 4.51
C GLY A 255 0.61 -15.51 4.72
N ALA A 256 1.38 -15.66 3.64
CA ALA A 256 2.83 -15.74 3.71
C ALA A 256 3.49 -14.44 4.20
N VAL A 257 2.89 -13.29 3.89
CA VAL A 257 3.30 -11.98 4.46
C VAL A 257 2.98 -11.94 5.94
N LEU A 258 1.76 -12.33 6.35
CA LEU A 258 1.34 -12.38 7.76
C LEU A 258 2.20 -13.31 8.61
N ALA A 259 2.86 -14.30 8.00
CA ALA A 259 3.79 -15.20 8.69
C ALA A 259 5.12 -14.53 9.06
N GLN A 260 5.42 -13.33 8.56
CA GLN A 260 6.67 -12.64 8.85
C GLN A 260 6.56 -11.88 10.18
N PRO A 261 7.50 -12.08 11.12
CA PRO A 261 7.41 -11.51 12.47
C PRO A 261 7.55 -9.98 12.50
N PHE A 262 8.04 -9.38 11.43
CA PHE A 262 8.21 -7.93 11.30
C PHE A 262 7.00 -7.20 10.71
N VAL A 263 5.91 -7.89 10.36
CA VAL A 263 4.77 -7.27 9.68
C VAL A 263 3.70 -6.87 10.68
N ASP A 264 3.40 -5.57 10.75
CA ASP A 264 2.26 -5.05 11.50
C ASP A 264 0.99 -5.04 10.63
N VAL A 265 1.12 -4.63 9.36
CA VAL A 265 0.00 -4.54 8.42
C VAL A 265 0.40 -5.04 7.04
N VAL A 266 -0.44 -5.86 6.42
CA VAL A 266 -0.38 -6.16 4.98
C VAL A 266 -1.59 -5.60 4.25
N LEU A 267 -1.34 -4.89 3.14
CA LEU A 267 -2.40 -4.23 2.38
C LEU A 267 -3.05 -5.16 1.37
N SER A 268 -4.37 -5.26 1.43
CA SER A 268 -5.20 -5.76 0.34
C SER A 268 -5.45 -4.64 -0.67
N GLY A 269 -5.20 -4.90 -1.95
CA GLY A 269 -5.54 -4.02 -3.07
C GLY A 269 -6.80 -4.49 -3.81
N ALA A 270 -7.74 -5.13 -3.12
CA ALA A 270 -8.97 -5.64 -3.71
C ALA A 270 -9.80 -4.53 -4.36
N VAL A 271 -10.36 -4.82 -5.52
CA VAL A 271 -11.23 -3.90 -6.28
C VAL A 271 -12.68 -4.41 -6.35
N THR A 272 -12.94 -5.63 -5.87
CA THR A 272 -14.27 -6.23 -5.77
C THR A 272 -14.52 -6.79 -4.36
N LEU A 273 -15.79 -6.89 -3.96
CA LEU A 273 -16.16 -7.48 -2.67
C LEU A 273 -15.71 -8.94 -2.51
N PRO A 274 -15.85 -9.82 -3.53
CA PRO A 274 -15.33 -11.17 -3.45
C PRO A 274 -13.81 -11.24 -3.22
N GLN A 275 -13.01 -10.41 -3.93
CA GLN A 275 -11.57 -10.34 -3.70
C GLN A 275 -11.24 -9.86 -2.29
N LEU A 276 -11.94 -8.83 -1.80
CA LEU A 276 -11.75 -8.35 -0.43
C LEU A 276 -12.02 -9.47 0.59
N GLU A 277 -13.13 -10.18 0.47
CA GLU A 277 -13.49 -11.27 1.38
C GLU A 277 -12.47 -12.42 1.32
N GLN A 278 -11.99 -12.79 0.12
CA GLN A 278 -10.92 -13.78 -0.05
C GLN A 278 -9.63 -13.33 0.62
N ASN A 279 -9.20 -12.10 0.38
CA ASN A 279 -7.99 -11.52 0.97
C ASN A 279 -8.08 -11.45 2.50
N LEU A 280 -9.25 -11.09 3.05
CA LEU A 280 -9.46 -11.03 4.50
C LEU A 280 -9.57 -12.41 5.17
N ALA A 281 -9.72 -13.48 4.39
CA ALA A 281 -9.64 -14.85 4.87
C ALA A 281 -8.18 -15.36 4.96
N ALA A 282 -7.20 -14.56 4.56
CA ALA A 282 -5.78 -14.92 4.62
C ALA A 282 -5.35 -15.33 6.04
N ARG A 283 -4.52 -16.36 6.10
CA ARG A 283 -3.88 -16.85 7.32
C ARG A 283 -2.48 -17.34 7.02
N PRO A 284 -1.55 -17.30 7.96
CA PRO A 284 -0.23 -17.90 7.78
C PRO A 284 -0.34 -19.33 7.27
N PRO A 285 0.34 -19.67 6.14
CA PRO A 285 0.36 -21.04 5.62
C PRO A 285 1.23 -21.95 6.52
N ALA A 286 1.01 -23.26 6.42
CA ALA A 286 1.81 -24.25 7.15
C ALA A 286 3.31 -24.16 6.83
N ALA A 287 3.65 -23.74 5.61
CA ALA A 287 5.03 -23.45 5.19
C ALA A 287 5.04 -22.37 4.12
N VAL A 288 6.01 -21.45 4.22
CA VAL A 288 6.26 -20.43 3.18
C VAL A 288 7.25 -21.01 2.17
N PRO A 289 6.91 -21.11 0.86
CA PRO A 289 7.78 -21.70 -0.15
C PRO A 289 9.03 -20.85 -0.37
N GLU A 290 10.22 -21.47 -0.40
CA GLU A 290 11.50 -20.77 -0.58
C GLU A 290 11.96 -20.68 -2.03
N GLY A 291 11.67 -21.69 -2.86
CA GLY A 291 12.21 -21.86 -4.21
C GLY A 291 11.61 -20.96 -5.30
N VAL A 292 10.76 -20.00 -4.95
CA VAL A 292 10.03 -19.15 -5.91
C VAL A 292 10.52 -17.69 -5.95
N VAL A 293 11.51 -17.36 -5.14
CA VAL A 293 12.05 -15.99 -5.01
C VAL A 293 12.80 -15.60 -6.26
N GLU A 294 12.46 -14.46 -6.83
CA GLU A 294 13.13 -13.86 -7.99
C GLU A 294 14.31 -12.98 -7.56
N ALA A 295 15.29 -12.78 -8.43
CA ALA A 295 16.27 -11.73 -8.24
C ALA A 295 15.56 -10.37 -8.27
N PRO A 296 15.87 -9.43 -7.34
CA PRO A 296 15.16 -8.15 -7.23
C PRO A 296 15.07 -7.39 -8.55
N ALA A 297 16.19 -7.29 -9.29
CA ALA A 297 16.22 -6.62 -10.59
C ALA A 297 15.23 -7.23 -11.60
N ALA A 298 15.10 -8.57 -11.63
CA ALA A 298 14.18 -9.27 -12.53
C ALA A 298 12.72 -9.04 -12.12
N TYR A 299 12.40 -9.16 -10.83
CA TYR A 299 11.07 -8.87 -10.30
C TYR A 299 10.61 -7.44 -10.67
N TRP A 300 11.45 -6.47 -10.38
CA TRP A 300 11.12 -5.06 -10.61
C TRP A 300 11.05 -4.71 -12.10
N ALA A 301 11.85 -5.34 -12.96
CA ALA A 301 11.73 -5.21 -14.41
C ALA A 301 10.38 -5.77 -14.91
N THR A 302 9.98 -6.96 -14.45
CA THR A 302 8.67 -7.56 -14.77
C THR A 302 7.53 -6.68 -14.27
N ARG A 303 7.60 -6.19 -13.02
CA ARG A 303 6.59 -5.31 -12.44
C ARG A 303 6.43 -4.01 -13.24
N SER A 304 7.55 -3.40 -13.67
CA SER A 304 7.52 -2.15 -14.43
C SER A 304 6.99 -2.31 -15.86
N ALA A 305 7.03 -3.52 -16.39
CA ALA A 305 6.48 -3.86 -17.72
C ALA A 305 4.98 -4.17 -17.70
N LEU A 306 4.34 -4.25 -16.52
CA LEU A 306 2.89 -4.45 -16.43
C LEU A 306 2.15 -3.22 -17.00
N SER A 307 1.07 -3.48 -17.71
CA SER A 307 0.22 -2.41 -18.23
C SER A 307 -0.52 -1.66 -17.12
N TRP A 308 -0.78 -0.40 -17.37
CA TRP A 308 -1.72 0.40 -16.58
C TRP A 308 -3.13 0.15 -17.13
N GLY A 309 -3.82 -0.79 -16.55
CA GLY A 309 -5.14 -1.23 -16.98
C GLY A 309 -6.31 -0.70 -16.13
#